data_28e3e5480676a283cebbb9ff65334a95
#
_entry.id   28e3e5480676a283cebbb9ff65334a95
#
_cell.length_a   1.000
_cell.length_b   1.000
_cell.length_c   1.000
_cell.angle_alpha   90.00
_cell.angle_beta   90.00
_cell.angle_gamma   90.00
#
_symmetry.space_group_name_H-M   'P 1'
#
loop_
_entity.id
_entity.type
_entity.pdbx_description
1 polymer ?
#
loop_
_entity_poly.entity_id
_entity_poly.type
_entity_poly.pdbx_seq_one_letter_code
_entity_poly.pdbx_strand_id
1 'polypeptide(L)'
;MADQGNKLPTIELTSRELHLLLEYSCPFEEQEQVLRASKAVRGYHRVRLDSFWIEMLLGDVIRSAREITNRRLLDELDGVCGALEWALGEAHRVGLR
;
A
#
# COMPACT_ATOMS: atom_id res chain seq x y z
N MET A 1 18.63 -10.96 14.13
CA MET A 1 18.97 -10.03 13.73
C MET A 1 18.75 -9.69 12.38
N ALA A 2 19.47 -9.97 11.55
CA ALA A 2 19.32 -9.58 10.19
C ALA A 2 17.96 -9.97 9.64
N ASP A 3 17.38 -10.94 10.21
CA ASP A 3 16.12 -11.41 9.68
C ASP A 3 14.98 -10.46 9.84
N GLN A 4 15.13 -9.50 10.73
CA GLN A 4 14.03 -8.58 10.91
C GLN A 4 13.76 -7.76 9.68
N GLY A 5 14.81 -7.40 8.96
CA GLY A 5 14.63 -6.66 7.74
C GLY A 5 13.91 -7.44 6.67
N ASN A 6 13.93 -8.75 6.78
CA ASN A 6 13.29 -9.60 5.79
C ASN A 6 11.84 -9.87 6.11
N LYS A 7 11.36 -9.36 7.22
CA LYS A 7 9.99 -9.64 7.64
C LYS A 7 9.11 -8.43 7.53
N LEU A 8 9.34 -7.67 6.49
CA LEU A 8 8.50 -6.52 6.23
C LEU A 8 7.10 -6.98 5.84
N PRO A 9 6.09 -6.23 6.23
CA PRO A 9 4.74 -6.56 5.79
C PRO A 9 4.63 -6.53 4.27
N THR A 10 3.75 -7.35 3.75
CA THR A 10 3.52 -7.43 2.32
C THR A 10 2.15 -6.85 2.01
N ILE A 11 2.13 -5.90 1.06
CA ILE A 11 0.89 -5.34 0.55
C ILE A 11 0.54 -6.11 -0.72
N GLU A 12 -0.72 -6.50 -0.85
CA GLU A 12 -1.18 -7.15 -2.08
C GLU A 12 -2.17 -6.23 -2.76
N LEU A 13 -1.85 -5.82 -3.97
CA LEU A 13 -2.66 -4.87 -4.72
C LEU A 13 -2.90 -5.40 -6.12
N THR A 14 -4.12 -5.20 -6.63
CA THR A 14 -4.36 -5.42 -8.05
C THR A 14 -3.62 -4.33 -8.83
N SER A 15 -3.49 -4.51 -10.14
CA SER A 15 -2.83 -3.50 -10.95
C SER A 15 -3.56 -2.16 -10.88
N ARG A 16 -4.88 -2.19 -10.83
CA ARG A 16 -5.67 -0.97 -10.71
C ARG A 16 -5.41 -0.29 -9.38
N GLU A 17 -5.38 -1.07 -8.31
CA GLU A 17 -5.12 -0.53 -6.97
C GLU A 17 -3.72 0.05 -6.88
N LEU A 18 -2.74 -0.60 -7.49
CA LEU A 18 -1.38 -0.08 -7.50
C LEU A 18 -1.33 1.26 -8.23
N HIS A 19 -2.00 1.36 -9.36
CA HIS A 19 -2.06 2.60 -10.11
C HIS A 19 -2.68 3.72 -9.27
N LEU A 20 -3.78 3.40 -8.59
CA LEU A 20 -4.44 4.39 -7.76
C LEU A 20 -3.58 4.80 -6.57
N LEU A 21 -2.88 3.85 -5.98
CA LEU A 21 -1.98 4.19 -4.88
C LEU A 21 -0.92 5.16 -5.34
N LEU A 22 -0.32 4.92 -6.50
CA LEU A 22 0.71 5.80 -7.01
C LEU A 22 0.15 7.17 -7.36
N GLU A 23 -1.09 7.22 -7.82
CA GLU A 23 -1.69 8.49 -8.22
C GLU A 23 -2.15 9.34 -7.04
N TYR A 24 -2.66 8.71 -6.01
CA TYR A 24 -3.29 9.43 -4.90
C TYR A 24 -2.47 9.43 -3.61
N SER A 25 -1.22 8.99 -3.67
CA SER A 25 -0.31 9.13 -2.55
C SER A 25 0.94 9.83 -3.05
N CYS A 26 1.82 10.16 -2.10
CA CYS A 26 3.08 10.84 -2.44
C CYS A 26 4.23 10.04 -1.87
N PRO A 27 4.55 8.90 -2.46
CA PRO A 27 5.65 8.09 -1.94
C PRO A 27 6.97 8.79 -2.20
N PHE A 28 7.95 8.51 -1.35
CA PHE A 28 9.30 8.98 -1.61
C PHE A 28 9.84 8.15 -2.77
N GLU A 29 10.90 8.65 -3.37
CA GLU A 29 11.42 8.04 -4.58
C GLU A 29 11.72 6.55 -4.41
N GLU A 30 12.30 6.17 -3.27
CA GLU A 30 12.63 4.78 -3.03
C GLU A 30 11.39 3.89 -3.02
N GLN A 31 10.34 4.34 -2.32
CA GLN A 31 9.10 3.58 -2.25
C GLN A 31 8.42 3.54 -3.60
N GLU A 32 8.47 4.64 -4.33
CA GLU A 32 7.85 4.68 -5.64
C GLU A 32 8.52 3.68 -6.57
N GLN A 33 9.85 3.59 -6.52
CA GLN A 33 10.56 2.65 -7.36
C GLN A 33 10.20 1.20 -7.03
N VAL A 34 10.07 0.89 -5.75
CA VAL A 34 9.68 -0.45 -5.34
C VAL A 34 8.28 -0.79 -5.86
N LEU A 35 7.36 0.18 -5.74
CA LEU A 35 5.99 -0.04 -6.21
C LEU A 35 5.96 -0.23 -7.73
N ARG A 36 6.67 0.61 -8.45
CA ARG A 36 6.64 0.54 -9.91
C ARG A 36 7.37 -0.66 -10.46
N ALA A 37 8.36 -1.17 -9.73
CA ALA A 37 9.12 -2.32 -10.18
C ALA A 37 8.39 -3.65 -9.94
N SER A 38 7.33 -3.64 -9.15
CA SER A 38 6.63 -4.87 -8.84
C SER A 38 5.92 -5.40 -10.07
N LYS A 39 5.80 -6.72 -10.14
CA LYS A 39 5.15 -7.38 -11.26
C LYS A 39 3.96 -8.15 -10.75
N ALA A 40 2.90 -8.19 -11.55
CA ALA A 40 1.70 -8.90 -11.16
C ALA A 40 1.93 -10.41 -11.27
N VAL A 41 1.52 -11.13 -10.23
CA VAL A 41 1.51 -12.58 -10.25
C VAL A 41 0.11 -12.98 -9.86
N ARG A 42 -0.58 -13.67 -10.77
CA ARG A 42 -1.96 -14.08 -10.55
C ARG A 42 -2.86 -12.90 -10.26
N GLY A 43 -2.59 -11.78 -10.91
CA GLY A 43 -3.44 -10.61 -10.79
C GLY A 43 -3.09 -9.69 -9.64
N TYR A 44 -2.07 -10.02 -8.86
CA TYR A 44 -1.70 -9.19 -7.71
C TYR A 44 -0.24 -8.83 -7.72
N HIS A 45 0.02 -7.58 -7.34
CA HIS A 45 1.37 -7.11 -7.06
C HIS A 45 1.62 -7.25 -5.58
N ARG A 46 2.72 -7.90 -5.22
CA ARG A 46 3.10 -8.05 -3.82
C ARG A 46 4.31 -7.19 -3.56
N VAL A 47 4.13 -6.22 -2.66
CA VAL A 47 5.17 -5.25 -2.38
C VAL A 47 5.47 -5.27 -0.89
N ARG A 48 6.75 -5.30 -0.56
CA ARG A 48 7.16 -5.28 0.84
C ARG A 48 7.62 -3.89 1.21
N LEU A 49 6.99 -3.32 2.21
CA LEU A 49 7.36 -2.01 2.71
C LEU A 49 7.29 -2.02 4.22
N ASP A 50 8.13 -1.18 4.83
CA ASP A 50 8.10 -0.97 6.25
C ASP A 50 6.73 -0.43 6.67
N SER A 51 6.27 -0.82 7.85
CA SER A 51 4.97 -0.36 8.37
C SER A 51 4.87 1.16 8.39
N PHE A 52 5.95 1.84 8.70
CA PHE A 52 5.96 3.30 8.71
C PHE A 52 5.56 3.85 7.35
N TRP A 53 6.12 3.29 6.28
CA TRP A 53 5.81 3.76 4.94
C TRP A 53 4.41 3.40 4.52
N ILE A 54 3.92 2.24 4.95
CA ILE A 54 2.54 1.85 4.66
C ILE A 54 1.58 2.82 5.33
N GLU A 55 1.86 3.20 6.58
CA GLU A 55 1.01 4.16 7.28
C GLU A 55 1.01 5.51 6.60
N MET A 56 2.17 5.94 6.11
CA MET A 56 2.25 7.21 5.41
C MET A 56 1.44 7.20 4.12
N LEU A 57 1.57 6.11 3.35
CA LEU A 57 0.81 5.99 2.11
C LEU A 57 -0.68 5.95 2.39
N LEU A 58 -1.08 5.23 3.43
CA LEU A 58 -2.49 5.15 3.80
C LEU A 58 -3.02 6.54 4.16
N GLY A 59 -2.25 7.30 4.94
CA GLY A 59 -2.66 8.66 5.29
C GLY A 59 -2.80 9.55 4.06
N ASP A 60 -1.89 9.40 3.09
CA ASP A 60 -1.95 10.17 1.86
C ASP A 60 -3.24 9.87 1.08
N VAL A 61 -3.57 8.58 0.96
CA VAL A 61 -4.76 8.18 0.21
C VAL A 61 -6.01 8.69 0.91
N ILE A 62 -6.05 8.59 2.24
CA ILE A 62 -7.21 9.07 2.99
C ILE A 62 -7.39 10.57 2.79
N ARG A 63 -6.30 11.34 2.82
CA ARG A 63 -6.39 12.77 2.60
C ARG A 63 -6.88 13.09 1.20
N SER A 64 -6.36 12.38 0.21
CA SER A 64 -6.78 12.60 -1.17
C SER A 64 -8.26 12.27 -1.36
N ALA A 65 -8.71 11.21 -0.69
CA ALA A 65 -10.10 10.77 -0.83
C ALA A 65 -11.09 11.82 -0.32
N ARG A 66 -10.68 12.65 0.62
CA ARG A 66 -11.58 13.67 1.17
C ARG A 66 -12.01 14.69 0.13
N GLU A 67 -11.24 14.83 -0.94
CA GLU A 67 -11.56 15.82 -1.98
C GLU A 67 -12.23 15.21 -3.19
N ILE A 68 -12.50 13.93 -3.14
CA ILE A 68 -13.08 13.23 -4.28
C ILE A 68 -14.57 13.05 -4.05
N THR A 69 -15.36 13.42 -5.07
CA THR A 69 -16.80 13.28 -4.99
C THR A 69 -17.31 12.12 -5.83
N ASN A 70 -16.48 11.56 -6.71
CA ASN A 70 -16.88 10.46 -7.57
C ASN A 70 -17.00 9.19 -6.70
N ARG A 71 -18.22 8.67 -6.60
CA ARG A 71 -18.49 7.53 -5.73
C ARG A 71 -17.71 6.28 -6.14
N ARG A 72 -17.62 6.04 -7.44
CA ARG A 72 -16.93 4.85 -7.93
C ARG A 72 -15.45 4.91 -7.57
N LEU A 73 -14.84 6.07 -7.75
CA LEU A 73 -13.44 6.24 -7.42
C LEU A 73 -13.22 6.09 -5.91
N LEU A 74 -14.15 6.63 -5.11
CA LEU A 74 -14.03 6.46 -3.67
C LEU A 74 -14.09 5.00 -3.26
N ASP A 75 -14.94 4.22 -3.91
CA ASP A 75 -15.02 2.80 -3.62
C ASP A 75 -13.72 2.10 -3.98
N GLU A 76 -13.10 2.49 -5.09
CA GLU A 76 -11.83 1.90 -5.48
C GLU A 76 -10.72 2.28 -4.50
N LEU A 77 -10.69 3.54 -4.07
CA LEU A 77 -9.70 3.97 -3.09
C LEU A 77 -9.91 3.28 -1.74
N ASP A 78 -11.15 2.99 -1.40
CA ASP A 78 -11.46 2.26 -0.20
C ASP A 78 -10.81 0.86 -0.24
N GLY A 79 -10.79 0.25 -1.42
CA GLY A 79 -10.11 -1.02 -1.60
C GLY A 79 -8.61 -0.90 -1.41
N VAL A 80 -8.02 0.20 -1.88
CA VAL A 80 -6.60 0.44 -1.68
C VAL A 80 -6.30 0.59 -0.19
N CYS A 81 -7.13 1.37 0.51
CA CYS A 81 -6.96 1.55 1.95
C CYS A 81 -7.08 0.21 2.68
N GLY A 82 -8.04 -0.61 2.26
CA GLY A 82 -8.21 -1.91 2.87
C GLY A 82 -6.98 -2.80 2.73
N ALA A 83 -6.34 -2.77 1.55
CA ALA A 83 -5.14 -3.55 1.32
C ALA A 83 -4.00 -3.08 2.23
N LEU A 84 -3.87 -1.77 2.39
CA LEU A 84 -2.83 -1.22 3.27
C LEU A 84 -3.11 -1.54 4.73
N GLU A 85 -4.37 -1.42 5.14
CA GLU A 85 -4.76 -1.72 6.51
C GLU A 85 -4.57 -3.19 6.83
N TRP A 86 -4.87 -4.06 5.86
CA TRP A 86 -4.68 -5.48 6.07
C TRP A 86 -3.20 -5.80 6.30
N ALA A 87 -2.32 -5.18 5.53
CA ALA A 87 -0.88 -5.40 5.69
C ALA A 87 -0.42 -4.93 7.05
N LEU A 88 -0.95 -3.79 7.53
CA LEU A 88 -0.59 -3.30 8.85
C LEU A 88 -1.11 -4.21 9.94
N GLY A 89 -2.30 -4.77 9.77
CA GLY A 89 -2.86 -5.71 10.72
C GLY A 89 -2.02 -6.97 10.80
N GLU A 90 -1.54 -7.46 9.66
CA GLU A 90 -0.66 -8.62 9.65
C GLU A 90 0.64 -8.32 10.38
N ALA A 91 1.19 -7.13 10.16
CA ALA A 91 2.43 -6.75 10.83
C ALA A 91 2.27 -6.79 12.34
N HIS A 92 1.15 -6.28 12.84
CA HIS A 92 0.92 -6.28 14.28
C HIS A 92 0.71 -7.69 14.80
N ARG A 93 -0.01 -8.51 14.06
CA ARG A 93 -0.34 -9.86 14.51
C ARG A 93 0.92 -10.71 14.65
N VAL A 94 1.90 -10.54 13.77
CA VAL A 94 3.11 -11.33 13.81
C VAL A 94 4.28 -10.59 14.44
N GLY A 95 4.02 -9.45 15.06
CA GLY A 95 5.07 -8.74 15.79
C GLY A 95 6.02 -7.96 14.92
N LEU A 96 5.68 -7.68 13.69
CA LEU A 96 6.53 -6.87 12.83
C LEU A 96 6.42 -5.39 13.20
N ARG A 97 7.46 -4.62 12.89
CA ARG A 97 7.45 -3.20 13.22
C ARG A 97 7.64 -2.34 12.00
#